data_1afc1c10d569bfb02a503da7cbcdb76f
#
_entry.id   1afc1c10d569bfb02a503da7cbcdb76f
#
_cell.length_a   1.000
_cell.length_b   1.000
_cell.length_c   1.000
_cell.angle_alpha   90.00
_cell.angle_beta   90.00
_cell.angle_gamma   90.00
#
_symmetry.space_group_name_H-M   'P 1'
#
loop_
_entity.id
_entity.type
_entity.pdbx_description
1 polymer ?
#
loop_
_entity_poly.entity_id
_entity_poly.type
_entity_poly.pdbx_seq_one_letter_code
_entity_poly.pdbx_strand_id
1 'polypeptide(L)'
;PNAVRWVGAKAVVEDVEDRPDGSSVVLLREKIPTQDVEQHSELPMAAFAHTVVNTDKLKERLRERARTAVQAGGLPGSGGDAAAPSTAAFDILARRPPATAGRPLAAISTELREGDSAPAPARQGWEALVEALESARGSYVAVQGPPGTGKTHVGSHAVKALLERGWSVGVTAQSHAVVENFLGKLVSIGVPKKQVLKAEKRGKDAPERPWATVSDAKPYIGLPGHVVGGTAWTFAHEDVQEFDLLVIDEAGQFSLAHTLAAAAMARTVLLLGDPQQLPQVTKGTHPQPIGEAALSWLAADEPVLRADRGFFLDTSWRMHSALTEAVSTLSYAGELGAKEDVTDARRLDGVEPGLHPWPVSHTGNAVSSPEEAAA
;
A
#
# COMPACT_ATOMS: atom_id res chain seq x y z
N PRO A 1 2.67 -18.97 -38.84
CA PRO A 1 3.47 -19.27 -37.67
C PRO A 1 4.19 -17.98 -37.27
N ASN A 2 3.65 -17.29 -36.30
CA ASN A 2 4.14 -15.98 -35.89
C ASN A 2 5.34 -16.20 -34.96
N ALA A 3 6.55 -16.04 -35.50
CA ALA A 3 7.73 -15.98 -34.66
C ALA A 3 7.68 -14.68 -33.85
N VAL A 4 7.41 -14.77 -32.55
CA VAL A 4 7.59 -13.67 -31.64
C VAL A 4 9.09 -13.51 -31.43
N ARG A 5 9.66 -12.46 -32.00
CA ARG A 5 11.06 -12.11 -31.75
C ARG A 5 11.14 -11.44 -30.37
N TRP A 6 11.89 -12.04 -29.48
CA TRP A 6 12.26 -11.44 -28.21
C TRP A 6 13.52 -10.59 -28.38
N VAL A 7 13.37 -9.28 -28.23
CA VAL A 7 14.51 -8.37 -28.14
C VAL A 7 15.24 -8.65 -26.83
N GLY A 8 16.52 -8.97 -26.87
CA GLY A 8 17.29 -9.29 -25.67
C GLY A 8 17.32 -8.13 -24.68
N ALA A 9 17.63 -8.43 -23.41
CA ALA A 9 17.62 -7.51 -22.27
C ALA A 9 18.57 -6.28 -22.38
N LYS A 10 19.10 -5.97 -23.56
CA LYS A 10 20.06 -4.88 -23.83
C LYS A 10 19.67 -4.01 -25.03
N ALA A 11 18.41 -4.01 -25.43
CA ALA A 11 17.93 -3.04 -26.41
C ALA A 11 17.76 -1.66 -25.73
N VAL A 12 18.25 -0.63 -26.40
CA VAL A 12 18.15 0.76 -25.93
C VAL A 12 17.46 1.57 -27.00
N VAL A 13 16.51 2.39 -26.63
CA VAL A 13 15.96 3.43 -27.48
C VAL A 13 17.02 4.52 -27.59
N GLU A 14 17.54 4.75 -28.80
CA GLU A 14 18.53 5.78 -29.05
C GLU A 14 17.89 7.11 -29.42
N ASP A 15 16.79 7.06 -30.17
CA ASP A 15 16.10 8.25 -30.62
C ASP A 15 14.62 7.96 -30.91
N VAL A 16 13.78 8.98 -30.82
CA VAL A 16 12.36 8.96 -31.20
C VAL A 16 12.07 10.22 -32.01
N GLU A 17 11.74 10.03 -33.29
CA GLU A 17 11.37 11.13 -34.19
C GLU A 17 9.88 11.07 -34.48
N ASP A 18 9.14 12.08 -34.05
CA ASP A 18 7.71 12.20 -34.35
C ASP A 18 7.49 12.81 -35.75
N ARG A 19 6.63 12.20 -36.53
CA ARG A 19 6.30 12.64 -37.88
C ARG A 19 5.01 13.45 -37.92
N PRO A 20 4.86 14.32 -38.94
CA PRO A 20 3.66 15.14 -39.09
C PRO A 20 2.35 14.35 -39.31
N ASP A 21 2.44 13.09 -39.69
CA ASP A 21 1.29 12.18 -39.87
C ASP A 21 0.82 11.52 -38.57
N GLY A 22 1.42 11.89 -37.43
CA GLY A 22 1.12 11.30 -36.11
C GLY A 22 1.82 9.96 -35.82
N SER A 23 2.64 9.46 -36.76
CA SER A 23 3.51 8.30 -36.50
C SER A 23 4.83 8.72 -35.87
N SER A 24 5.45 7.80 -35.12
CA SER A 24 6.81 8.01 -34.58
C SER A 24 7.76 6.96 -35.12
N VAL A 25 8.99 7.37 -35.46
CA VAL A 25 10.11 6.48 -35.78
C VAL A 25 10.93 6.30 -34.52
N VAL A 26 11.08 5.06 -34.09
CA VAL A 26 11.89 4.71 -32.91
C VAL A 26 13.17 4.06 -33.37
N LEU A 27 14.30 4.66 -33.09
CA LEU A 27 15.62 4.09 -33.33
C LEU A 27 16.01 3.22 -32.14
N LEU A 28 16.11 1.90 -32.39
CA LEU A 28 16.52 0.91 -31.38
C LEU A 28 17.91 0.37 -31.69
N ARG A 29 18.78 0.40 -30.70
CA ARG A 29 20.02 -0.36 -30.75
C ARG A 29 19.91 -1.62 -29.92
N GLU A 30 20.12 -2.76 -30.56
CA GLU A 30 20.09 -4.07 -29.95
C GLU A 30 21.43 -4.77 -30.08
N LYS A 31 21.85 -5.48 -29.04
CA LYS A 31 23.06 -6.33 -29.10
C LYS A 31 22.62 -7.78 -29.33
N ILE A 32 22.76 -8.27 -30.57
CA ILE A 32 22.42 -9.64 -30.96
C ILE A 32 23.71 -10.47 -30.94
N PRO A 33 23.73 -11.65 -30.29
CA PRO A 33 24.88 -12.57 -30.42
C PRO A 33 25.10 -12.97 -31.88
N THR A 34 26.35 -13.06 -32.30
CA THR A 34 26.73 -13.30 -33.72
C THR A 34 26.07 -14.55 -34.29
N GLN A 35 25.88 -15.58 -33.49
CA GLN A 35 25.25 -16.84 -33.88
C GLN A 35 23.74 -16.70 -34.14
N ASP A 36 23.09 -15.64 -33.65
CA ASP A 36 21.63 -15.47 -33.73
C ASP A 36 21.24 -14.40 -34.78
N VAL A 37 22.20 -13.73 -35.42
CA VAL A 37 21.93 -12.62 -36.36
C VAL A 37 21.07 -13.05 -37.54
N GLU A 38 21.31 -14.25 -38.10
CA GLU A 38 20.54 -14.75 -39.24
C GLU A 38 19.10 -15.10 -38.88
N GLN A 39 18.82 -15.46 -37.60
CA GLN A 39 17.49 -15.78 -37.13
C GLN A 39 16.65 -14.52 -36.83
N HIS A 40 17.29 -13.35 -36.80
CA HIS A 40 16.70 -12.09 -36.38
C HIS A 40 16.79 -11.00 -37.46
N SER A 41 16.69 -11.36 -38.74
CA SER A 41 16.79 -10.43 -39.86
C SER A 41 15.56 -9.55 -40.07
N GLU A 42 14.40 -9.91 -39.50
CA GLU A 42 13.16 -9.15 -39.63
C GLU A 42 12.98 -8.10 -38.51
N LEU A 43 12.38 -6.97 -38.88
CA LEU A 43 12.04 -5.93 -37.89
C LEU A 43 10.93 -6.43 -36.94
N PRO A 44 11.01 -6.10 -35.64
CA PRO A 44 9.96 -6.47 -34.70
C PRO A 44 8.66 -5.74 -35.04
N MET A 45 7.52 -6.46 -34.96
CA MET A 45 6.20 -5.86 -35.17
C MET A 45 5.78 -4.91 -34.04
N ALA A 46 6.35 -5.05 -32.86
CA ALA A 46 6.13 -4.18 -31.72
C ALA A 46 7.35 -4.19 -30.80
N ALA A 47 7.64 -3.07 -30.17
CA ALA A 47 8.62 -2.95 -29.09
C ALA A 47 7.93 -2.41 -27.83
N PHE A 48 8.15 -3.07 -26.71
CA PHE A 48 7.67 -2.60 -25.40
C PHE A 48 8.76 -2.77 -24.36
N ALA A 49 8.79 -1.84 -23.42
CA ALA A 49 9.75 -1.92 -22.32
C ALA A 49 9.47 -3.16 -21.48
N HIS A 50 10.38 -4.11 -21.47
CA HIS A 50 10.30 -5.31 -20.66
C HIS A 50 11.32 -5.25 -19.53
N THR A 51 10.98 -4.59 -18.46
CA THR A 51 11.71 -4.67 -17.20
C THR A 51 11.20 -5.88 -16.43
N VAL A 52 11.96 -6.96 -16.43
CA VAL A 52 11.71 -8.07 -15.51
C VAL A 52 12.14 -7.63 -14.12
N VAL A 53 11.19 -7.37 -13.26
CA VAL A 53 11.48 -7.15 -11.84
C VAL A 53 11.82 -8.51 -11.23
N ASN A 54 13.03 -8.65 -10.68
CA ASN A 54 13.42 -9.88 -10.00
C ASN A 54 12.57 -10.05 -8.73
N THR A 55 11.82 -11.15 -8.65
CA THR A 55 10.93 -11.48 -7.54
C THR A 55 11.44 -12.64 -6.68
N ASP A 56 12.67 -13.10 -6.89
CA ASP A 56 13.18 -14.32 -6.24
C ASP A 56 13.20 -14.22 -4.71
N LYS A 57 13.56 -13.07 -4.17
CA LYS A 57 13.52 -12.83 -2.72
C LYS A 57 12.10 -12.94 -2.14
N LEU A 58 11.11 -12.38 -2.82
CA LEU A 58 9.70 -12.50 -2.43
C LEU A 58 9.22 -13.95 -2.49
N LYS A 59 9.52 -14.65 -3.60
CA LYS A 59 9.16 -16.06 -3.79
C LYS A 59 9.78 -16.95 -2.72
N GLU A 60 11.07 -16.75 -2.41
CA GLU A 60 11.77 -17.55 -1.41
C GLU A 60 11.14 -17.33 -0.03
N ARG A 61 10.85 -16.10 0.35
CA ARG A 61 10.20 -15.79 1.61
C ARG A 61 8.80 -16.40 1.71
N LEU A 62 8.02 -16.36 0.62
CA LEU A 62 6.71 -17.02 0.56
C LEU A 62 6.82 -18.54 0.68
N ARG A 63 7.82 -19.17 0.02
CA ARG A 63 8.07 -20.63 0.15
C ARG A 63 8.45 -21.00 1.57
N GLU A 64 9.30 -20.22 2.21
CA GLU A 64 9.68 -20.43 3.61
C GLU A 64 8.44 -20.41 4.52
N ARG A 65 7.56 -19.42 4.36
CA ARG A 65 6.30 -19.35 5.12
C ARG A 65 5.37 -20.52 4.83
N ALA A 66 5.24 -20.92 3.57
CA ALA A 66 4.44 -22.08 3.21
C ALA A 66 5.00 -23.38 3.86
N ARG A 67 6.33 -23.57 3.87
CA ARG A 67 6.96 -24.71 4.57
C ARG A 67 6.67 -24.68 6.07
N THR A 68 6.78 -23.52 6.72
CA THR A 68 6.45 -23.36 8.14
C THR A 68 4.99 -23.75 8.43
N ALA A 69 4.05 -23.31 7.59
CA ALA A 69 2.64 -23.66 7.74
C ALA A 69 2.41 -25.18 7.58
N VAL A 70 3.03 -25.80 6.57
CA VAL A 70 2.91 -27.25 6.34
C VAL A 70 3.50 -28.04 7.50
N GLN A 71 4.68 -27.67 7.99
CA GLN A 71 5.33 -28.35 9.12
C GLN A 71 4.52 -28.24 10.43
N ALA A 72 3.77 -27.15 10.58
CA ALA A 72 2.88 -26.96 11.73
C ALA A 72 1.50 -27.63 11.57
N GLY A 73 1.30 -28.44 10.51
CA GLY A 73 0.04 -29.16 10.29
C GLY A 73 -1.03 -28.39 9.52
N GLY A 74 -0.67 -27.27 8.93
CA GLY A 74 -1.59 -26.42 8.12
C GLY A 74 -1.63 -24.98 8.57
N LEU A 75 -2.46 -24.19 7.88
CA LEU A 75 -2.73 -22.81 8.30
C LEU A 75 -3.54 -22.81 9.60
N PRO A 76 -3.34 -21.82 10.48
CA PRO A 76 -4.15 -21.68 11.67
C PRO A 76 -5.65 -21.68 11.31
N GLY A 77 -6.44 -22.54 11.95
CA GLY A 77 -7.89 -22.67 11.71
C GLY A 77 -8.30 -23.62 10.58
N SER A 78 -7.36 -24.34 9.93
CA SER A 78 -7.67 -25.34 8.89
C SER A 78 -8.13 -26.71 9.42
N GLY A 79 -8.49 -26.83 10.71
CA GLY A 79 -9.13 -28.01 11.27
C GLY A 79 -8.16 -29.12 11.77
N GLY A 80 -6.87 -28.85 11.87
CA GLY A 80 -5.90 -29.75 12.49
C GLY A 80 -5.61 -29.35 13.94
N ASP A 81 -5.40 -30.35 14.84
CA ASP A 81 -5.08 -30.13 16.26
C ASP A 81 -3.71 -29.46 16.52
N ALA A 82 -2.86 -29.33 15.51
CA ALA A 82 -1.61 -28.59 15.56
C ALA A 82 -1.79 -27.23 14.90
N ALA A 83 -2.16 -26.24 15.69
CA ALA A 83 -2.23 -24.85 15.21
C ALA A 83 -0.83 -24.34 14.87
N ALA A 84 -0.59 -23.99 13.60
CA ALA A 84 0.56 -23.16 13.26
C ALA A 84 0.56 -21.92 14.16
N PRO A 85 1.74 -21.45 14.61
CA PRO A 85 1.78 -20.26 15.43
C PRO A 85 1.10 -19.11 14.68
N SER A 86 0.17 -18.43 15.37
CA SER A 86 -0.49 -17.24 14.82
C SER A 86 0.60 -16.23 14.53
N THR A 87 0.67 -15.78 13.29
CA THR A 87 1.49 -14.63 12.87
C THR A 87 0.60 -13.66 12.12
N ALA A 88 0.93 -12.39 12.17
CA ALA A 88 0.17 -11.36 11.45
C ALA A 88 -0.10 -11.72 9.99
N ALA A 89 0.90 -12.29 9.29
CA ALA A 89 0.77 -12.74 7.91
C ALA A 89 -0.28 -13.86 7.75
N PHE A 90 -0.30 -14.84 8.64
CA PHE A 90 -1.27 -15.94 8.56
C PHE A 90 -2.67 -15.53 8.98
N ASP A 91 -2.81 -14.60 9.94
CA ASP A 91 -4.10 -14.04 10.33
C ASP A 91 -4.73 -13.27 9.18
N ILE A 92 -3.92 -12.47 8.44
CA ILE A 92 -4.35 -11.77 7.23
C ILE A 92 -4.79 -12.78 6.15
N LEU A 93 -3.96 -13.78 5.86
CA LEU A 93 -4.25 -14.77 4.83
C LEU A 93 -5.53 -15.57 5.14
N ALA A 94 -5.73 -15.93 6.39
CA ALA A 94 -6.90 -16.68 6.86
C ALA A 94 -8.12 -15.80 7.13
N ARG A 95 -8.04 -14.47 6.94
CA ARG A 95 -9.10 -13.50 7.28
C ARG A 95 -9.58 -13.62 8.73
N ARG A 96 -8.71 -14.03 9.64
CA ARG A 96 -9.08 -14.12 11.05
C ARG A 96 -9.10 -12.76 11.69
N PRO A 97 -10.08 -12.46 12.55
CA PRO A 97 -9.99 -11.29 13.42
C PRO A 97 -8.68 -11.34 14.22
N PRO A 98 -7.98 -10.21 14.41
CA PRO A 98 -6.75 -10.20 15.17
C PRO A 98 -6.98 -10.63 16.61
N ALA A 99 -6.10 -11.51 17.09
CA ALA A 99 -6.08 -11.87 18.51
C ALA A 99 -5.58 -10.68 19.32
N THR A 100 -6.34 -10.28 20.35
CA THR A 100 -5.97 -9.17 21.22
C THR A 100 -5.79 -9.66 22.66
N ALA A 101 -4.78 -9.15 23.34
CA ALA A 101 -4.58 -9.34 24.77
C ALA A 101 -5.31 -8.18 25.51
N GLY A 102 -6.39 -8.50 26.21
CA GLY A 102 -7.18 -7.50 26.94
C GLY A 102 -8.46 -7.09 26.22
N ARG A 103 -8.60 -5.81 25.86
CA ARG A 103 -9.83 -5.32 25.24
C ARG A 103 -9.97 -5.82 23.80
N PRO A 104 -11.15 -6.31 23.38
CA PRO A 104 -11.40 -6.69 21.99
C PRO A 104 -11.22 -5.48 21.06
N LEU A 105 -10.65 -5.72 19.86
CA LEU A 105 -10.48 -4.66 18.86
C LEU A 105 -11.77 -3.97 18.50
N ALA A 106 -12.87 -4.73 18.41
CA ALA A 106 -14.21 -4.19 18.16
C ALA A 106 -14.63 -3.13 19.20
N ALA A 107 -14.32 -3.36 20.49
CA ALA A 107 -14.65 -2.40 21.54
C ALA A 107 -13.84 -1.10 21.41
N ILE A 108 -12.55 -1.20 21.09
CA ILE A 108 -11.68 -0.03 20.86
C ILE A 108 -12.13 0.74 19.61
N SER A 109 -12.49 0.02 18.55
CA SER A 109 -12.96 0.61 17.29
C SER A 109 -14.31 1.33 17.45
N THR A 110 -15.25 0.74 18.20
CA THR A 110 -16.57 1.35 18.46
C THR A 110 -16.43 2.62 19.30
N GLU A 111 -15.59 2.60 20.33
CA GLU A 111 -15.32 3.78 21.17
C GLU A 111 -14.75 4.95 20.35
N LEU A 112 -13.92 4.67 19.36
CA LEU A 112 -13.39 5.69 18.48
C LEU A 112 -14.48 6.37 17.65
N ARG A 113 -15.45 5.59 17.16
CA ARG A 113 -16.59 6.08 16.35
C ARG A 113 -17.61 6.86 17.19
N GLU A 114 -17.82 6.45 18.43
CA GLU A 114 -18.78 7.09 19.36
C GLU A 114 -18.19 8.34 20.05
N GLY A 115 -16.86 8.48 20.06
CA GLY A 115 -16.13 9.52 20.79
C GLY A 115 -16.43 10.96 20.34
N ASP A 116 -16.87 11.17 19.12
CA ASP A 116 -17.33 12.48 18.63
C ASP A 116 -18.68 12.93 19.23
N SER A 117 -19.41 12.02 19.87
CA SER A 117 -20.72 12.27 20.50
C SER A 117 -20.67 12.33 22.03
N ALA A 118 -19.51 12.09 22.66
CA ALA A 118 -19.37 12.01 24.10
C ALA A 118 -18.88 13.35 24.72
N PRO A 119 -19.33 13.72 25.93
CA PRO A 119 -18.92 14.96 26.62
C PRO A 119 -17.50 14.92 27.23
N ALA A 120 -16.73 13.85 27.04
CA ALA A 120 -15.33 13.75 27.44
C ALA A 120 -14.41 14.25 26.31
N PRO A 121 -13.16 14.70 26.57
CA PRO A 121 -12.24 15.05 25.51
C PRO A 121 -12.09 13.84 24.59
N ALA A 122 -12.52 13.99 23.34
CA ALA A 122 -12.51 12.94 22.35
C ALA A 122 -11.11 12.32 22.25
N ARG A 123 -11.01 11.02 22.48
CA ARG A 123 -9.76 10.28 22.35
C ARG A 123 -9.26 10.42 20.92
N GLN A 124 -8.02 10.86 20.74
CA GLN A 124 -7.49 11.00 19.40
C GLN A 124 -7.36 9.62 18.73
N GLY A 125 -7.75 9.50 17.47
CA GLY A 125 -7.77 8.22 16.75
C GLY A 125 -6.44 7.47 16.74
N TRP A 126 -5.30 8.19 16.81
CA TRP A 126 -3.99 7.56 16.91
C TRP A 126 -3.71 6.92 18.30
N GLU A 127 -4.32 7.41 19.39
CA GLU A 127 -4.18 6.79 20.72
C GLU A 127 -4.92 5.47 20.79
N ALA A 128 -6.11 5.40 20.20
CA ALA A 128 -6.85 4.16 20.05
C ALA A 128 -6.09 3.15 19.18
N LEU A 129 -5.45 3.63 18.12
CA LEU A 129 -4.62 2.79 17.24
C LEU A 129 -3.38 2.25 17.97
N VAL A 130 -2.73 3.04 18.83
CA VAL A 130 -1.61 2.57 19.68
C VAL A 130 -2.08 1.46 20.62
N GLU A 131 -3.20 1.65 21.34
CA GLU A 131 -3.77 0.60 22.21
C GLU A 131 -4.08 -0.68 21.43
N ALA A 132 -4.69 -0.55 20.25
CA ALA A 132 -5.00 -1.70 19.40
C ALA A 132 -3.75 -2.45 18.95
N LEU A 133 -2.69 -1.74 18.54
CA LEU A 133 -1.42 -2.33 18.11
C LEU A 133 -0.70 -3.04 19.28
N GLU A 134 -0.73 -2.47 20.46
CA GLU A 134 -0.17 -3.10 21.65
C GLU A 134 -0.97 -4.34 22.08
N SER A 135 -2.30 -4.28 21.99
CA SER A 135 -3.20 -5.39 22.30
C SER A 135 -3.11 -6.52 21.27
N ALA A 136 -2.97 -6.17 19.99
CA ALA A 136 -2.88 -7.12 18.86
C ALA A 136 -1.43 -7.56 18.57
N ARG A 137 -0.53 -7.49 19.56
CA ARG A 137 0.87 -7.86 19.37
C ARG A 137 1.00 -9.32 18.92
N GLY A 138 1.58 -9.54 17.74
CA GLY A 138 1.66 -10.84 17.09
C GLY A 138 0.59 -11.09 16.03
N SER A 139 -0.30 -10.11 15.77
CA SER A 139 -1.31 -10.17 14.75
C SER A 139 -1.31 -8.88 13.91
N TYR A 140 -2.45 -8.41 13.43
CA TYR A 140 -2.56 -7.21 12.61
C TYR A 140 -3.61 -6.24 13.15
N VAL A 141 -3.52 -4.99 12.72
CA VAL A 141 -4.60 -4.00 12.81
C VAL A 141 -4.80 -3.39 11.43
N ALA A 142 -6.03 -3.34 10.95
CA ALA A 142 -6.35 -2.70 9.69
C ALA A 142 -7.07 -1.36 9.94
N VAL A 143 -6.77 -0.35 9.11
CA VAL A 143 -7.41 0.96 9.13
C VAL A 143 -7.88 1.27 7.72
N GLN A 144 -9.18 1.19 7.52
CA GLN A 144 -9.82 1.73 6.33
C GLN A 144 -10.05 3.21 6.53
N GLY A 145 -9.55 4.01 5.61
CA GLY A 145 -9.79 5.44 5.59
C GLY A 145 -10.06 5.93 4.18
N PRO A 146 -11.27 6.36 3.90
CA PRO A 146 -11.61 7.06 2.67
C PRO A 146 -10.69 8.24 2.36
N PRO A 147 -10.75 8.82 1.15
CA PRO A 147 -9.94 9.97 0.79
C PRO A 147 -10.13 11.15 1.75
N GLY A 148 -9.01 11.66 2.29
CA GLY A 148 -9.05 12.83 3.16
C GLY A 148 -9.40 12.58 4.63
N THR A 149 -9.53 11.33 5.07
CA THR A 149 -9.85 10.99 6.47
C THR A 149 -8.64 10.99 7.41
N GLY A 150 -7.44 11.22 6.90
CA GLY A 150 -6.25 11.36 7.73
C GLY A 150 -5.51 10.06 8.06
N LYS A 151 -5.60 9.01 7.25
CA LYS A 151 -4.85 7.74 7.42
C LYS A 151 -3.39 7.94 7.83
N THR A 152 -2.64 8.67 7.00
CA THR A 152 -1.22 8.93 7.22
C THR A 152 -0.99 9.77 8.49
N HIS A 153 -1.93 10.65 8.85
CA HIS A 153 -1.88 11.42 10.09
C HIS A 153 -2.00 10.50 11.30
N VAL A 154 -3.06 9.70 11.37
CA VAL A 154 -3.30 8.76 12.46
C VAL A 154 -2.17 7.74 12.57
N GLY A 155 -1.77 7.13 11.44
CA GLY A 155 -0.68 6.15 11.39
C GLY A 155 0.66 6.71 11.82
N SER A 156 1.04 7.91 11.36
CA SER A 156 2.32 8.52 11.74
C SER A 156 2.40 8.92 13.21
N HIS A 157 1.31 9.41 13.82
CA HIS A 157 1.29 9.72 15.25
C HIS A 157 1.35 8.44 16.10
N ALA A 158 0.64 7.38 15.70
CA ALA A 158 0.75 6.09 16.37
C ALA A 158 2.17 5.52 16.27
N VAL A 159 2.79 5.56 15.09
CA VAL A 159 4.20 5.14 14.92
C VAL A 159 5.14 5.95 15.80
N LYS A 160 5.00 7.28 15.84
CA LYS A 160 5.82 8.13 16.74
C LYS A 160 5.70 7.66 18.19
N ALA A 161 4.49 7.46 18.70
CA ALA A 161 4.28 7.02 20.09
C ALA A 161 4.89 5.64 20.37
N LEU A 162 4.85 4.71 19.38
CA LEU A 162 5.48 3.39 19.51
C LEU A 162 7.01 3.46 19.44
N LEU A 163 7.59 4.33 18.60
CA LEU A 163 9.03 4.59 18.57
C LEU A 163 9.54 5.12 19.91
N GLU A 164 8.81 6.03 20.57
CA GLU A 164 9.10 6.54 21.90
C GLU A 164 9.06 5.45 22.98
N ARG A 165 8.30 4.36 22.74
CA ARG A 165 8.24 3.15 23.58
C ARG A 165 9.30 2.11 23.19
N GLY A 166 10.20 2.44 22.27
CA GLY A 166 11.29 1.58 21.83
C GLY A 166 10.93 0.55 20.76
N TRP A 167 9.75 0.62 20.13
CA TRP A 167 9.41 -0.28 19.04
C TRP A 167 10.30 -0.04 17.82
N SER A 168 10.64 -1.11 17.13
CA SER A 168 11.30 -1.10 15.83
C SER A 168 10.25 -1.19 14.72
N VAL A 169 10.30 -0.24 13.77
CA VAL A 169 9.22 -0.07 12.77
C VAL A 169 9.76 -0.16 11.34
N GLY A 170 9.09 -0.93 10.51
CA GLY A 170 9.22 -0.90 9.06
C GLY A 170 8.06 -0.15 8.42
N VAL A 171 8.31 0.62 7.36
CA VAL A 171 7.28 1.28 6.55
C VAL A 171 7.45 0.88 5.10
N THR A 172 6.40 0.32 4.51
CA THR A 172 6.36 -0.04 3.09
C THR A 172 5.08 0.43 2.42
N ALA A 173 5.14 0.56 1.11
CA ALA A 173 4.00 0.89 0.26
C ALA A 173 4.27 0.42 -1.17
N GLN A 174 3.28 0.59 -2.06
CA GLN A 174 3.41 0.25 -3.47
C GLN A 174 4.48 1.08 -4.20
N SER A 175 4.71 2.34 -3.79
CA SER A 175 5.68 3.21 -4.41
C SER A 175 6.64 3.84 -3.40
N HIS A 176 7.83 4.19 -3.86
CA HIS A 176 8.80 4.95 -3.06
C HIS A 176 8.25 6.30 -2.59
N ALA A 177 7.45 6.96 -3.44
CA ALA A 177 6.87 8.27 -3.11
C ALA A 177 5.92 8.21 -1.90
N VAL A 178 5.11 7.16 -1.77
CA VAL A 178 4.21 6.96 -0.61
C VAL A 178 5.04 6.70 0.65
N VAL A 179 6.05 5.83 0.58
CA VAL A 179 6.97 5.60 1.70
C VAL A 179 7.65 6.90 2.13
N GLU A 180 8.16 7.68 1.19
CA GLU A 180 8.84 8.96 1.44
C GLU A 180 7.92 10.00 2.07
N ASN A 181 6.66 10.05 1.63
CA ASN A 181 5.64 10.90 2.24
C ASN A 181 5.40 10.54 3.72
N PHE A 182 5.28 9.25 4.02
CA PHE A 182 5.10 8.77 5.39
C PHE A 182 6.33 9.11 6.27
N LEU A 183 7.55 8.83 5.79
CA LEU A 183 8.79 9.16 6.50
C LEU A 183 8.94 10.67 6.71
N GLY A 184 8.64 11.49 5.70
CA GLY A 184 8.63 12.94 5.80
C GLY A 184 7.63 13.44 6.85
N LYS A 185 6.44 12.80 6.92
CA LYS A 185 5.44 13.12 7.95
C LYS A 185 5.96 12.81 9.35
N LEU A 186 6.62 11.68 9.58
CA LEU A 186 7.23 11.35 10.87
C LEU A 186 8.22 12.42 11.32
N VAL A 187 9.11 12.87 10.44
CA VAL A 187 10.06 13.95 10.77
C VAL A 187 9.32 15.25 11.05
N SER A 188 8.31 15.60 10.27
CA SER A 188 7.53 16.84 10.45
C SER A 188 6.79 16.92 11.79
N ILE A 189 6.42 15.78 12.38
CA ILE A 189 5.78 15.69 13.69
C ILE A 189 6.78 15.48 14.84
N GLY A 190 8.09 15.61 14.56
CA GLY A 190 9.14 15.65 15.58
C GLY A 190 9.87 14.34 15.86
N VAL A 191 9.74 13.31 15.01
CA VAL A 191 10.63 12.14 15.09
C VAL A 191 12.04 12.57 14.64
N PRO A 192 13.10 12.32 15.44
CA PRO A 192 14.44 12.74 15.09
C PRO A 192 14.91 12.15 13.75
N LYS A 193 15.47 12.99 12.86
CA LYS A 193 15.97 12.60 11.53
C LYS A 193 16.83 11.32 11.56
N LYS A 194 17.67 11.16 12.57
CA LYS A 194 18.57 10.01 12.74
C LYS A 194 17.87 8.68 13.02
N GLN A 195 16.61 8.74 13.49
CA GLN A 195 15.79 7.56 13.76
C GLN A 195 14.92 7.14 12.55
N VAL A 196 14.85 8.00 11.52
CA VAL A 196 14.06 7.75 10.31
C VAL A 196 15.02 7.46 9.15
N LEU A 197 15.04 6.22 8.65
CA LEU A 197 16.05 5.77 7.71
C LEU A 197 15.43 5.21 6.42
N LYS A 198 16.13 5.44 5.31
CA LYS A 198 15.81 4.82 4.01
C LYS A 198 17.08 4.59 3.21
N ALA A 199 17.17 3.42 2.54
CA ALA A 199 18.27 3.16 1.63
C ALA A 199 18.10 3.93 0.32
N GLU A 200 19.12 4.70 -0.05
CA GLU A 200 19.18 5.42 -1.33
C GLU A 200 20.60 5.38 -1.88
N LYS A 201 20.73 5.15 -3.20
CA LYS A 201 21.99 5.38 -3.90
C LYS A 201 22.14 6.88 -4.14
N ARG A 202 23.02 7.53 -3.39
CA ARG A 202 23.28 8.95 -3.56
C ARG A 202 24.21 9.22 -4.76
N GLY A 203 23.73 9.97 -5.73
CA GLY A 203 24.58 10.70 -6.68
C GLY A 203 25.16 11.97 -6.05
N LYS A 204 26.13 12.60 -6.71
CA LYS A 204 26.76 13.86 -6.23
C LYS A 204 25.73 15.00 -6.06
N ASP A 205 24.69 15.00 -6.87
CA ASP A 205 23.65 16.05 -6.92
C ASP A 205 22.30 15.59 -6.30
N ALA A 206 22.32 14.57 -5.43
CA ALA A 206 21.09 14.07 -4.81
C ALA A 206 20.49 15.14 -3.86
N PRO A 207 19.16 15.40 -3.93
CA PRO A 207 18.50 16.36 -3.06
C PRO A 207 18.62 15.97 -1.61
N GLU A 208 18.69 16.98 -0.74
CA GLU A 208 18.65 16.73 0.71
C GLU A 208 17.30 16.15 1.12
N ARG A 209 17.34 15.11 1.95
CA ARG A 209 16.15 14.44 2.47
C ARG A 209 15.87 14.82 3.92
N PRO A 210 14.61 14.92 4.35
CA PRO A 210 14.27 15.15 5.75
C PRO A 210 14.67 13.99 6.67
N TRP A 211 14.83 12.78 6.15
CA TRP A 211 15.28 11.57 6.87
C TRP A 211 16.77 11.27 6.65
N ALA A 212 17.30 10.31 7.41
CA ALA A 212 18.67 9.83 7.21
C ALA A 212 18.72 8.81 6.07
N THR A 213 19.59 9.07 5.08
CA THR A 213 19.85 8.14 3.97
C THR A 213 21.06 7.27 4.28
N VAL A 214 20.91 5.97 4.04
CA VAL A 214 21.94 4.94 4.22
C VAL A 214 22.16 4.17 2.91
N SER A 215 23.31 3.55 2.74
CA SER A 215 23.59 2.71 1.56
C SER A 215 22.84 1.37 1.61
N ASP A 216 22.66 0.83 2.82
CA ASP A 216 21.87 -0.37 3.10
C ASP A 216 21.05 -0.11 4.36
N ALA A 217 19.74 -0.33 4.29
CA ALA A 217 18.83 -0.13 5.40
C ALA A 217 18.61 -1.39 6.26
N LYS A 218 18.95 -2.56 5.73
CA LYS A 218 18.69 -3.85 6.42
C LYS A 218 19.28 -3.94 7.83
N PRO A 219 20.52 -3.48 8.10
CA PRO A 219 21.11 -3.52 9.45
C PRO A 219 20.35 -2.70 10.49
N TYR A 220 19.47 -1.79 10.06
CA TYR A 220 18.68 -0.94 10.96
C TYR A 220 17.26 -1.47 11.20
N ILE A 221 16.83 -2.51 10.44
CA ILE A 221 15.54 -3.16 10.67
C ILE A 221 15.66 -3.98 11.97
N GLY A 222 14.71 -3.76 12.89
CA GLY A 222 14.75 -4.35 14.22
C GLY A 222 15.49 -3.50 15.28
N LEU A 223 16.10 -2.37 14.89
CA LEU A 223 16.75 -1.50 15.86
C LEU A 223 15.71 -0.73 16.67
N PRO A 224 15.70 -0.86 18.02
CA PRO A 224 14.71 -0.20 18.88
C PRO A 224 14.67 1.32 18.68
N GLY A 225 13.46 1.89 18.66
CA GLY A 225 13.22 3.32 18.49
C GLY A 225 13.57 3.86 17.09
N HIS A 226 13.73 2.99 16.09
CA HIS A 226 14.04 3.38 14.72
C HIS A 226 12.95 2.94 13.76
N VAL A 227 12.78 3.72 12.69
CA VAL A 227 11.90 3.40 11.57
C VAL A 227 12.70 3.31 10.27
N VAL A 228 12.47 2.24 9.52
CA VAL A 228 13.09 2.00 8.21
C VAL A 228 12.02 2.00 7.13
N GLY A 229 12.17 2.87 6.14
CA GLY A 229 11.33 2.86 4.94
C GLY A 229 11.93 2.04 3.81
N GLY A 230 11.11 1.23 3.16
CA GLY A 230 11.55 0.39 2.05
C GLY A 230 10.41 -0.21 1.23
N THR A 231 10.75 -0.98 0.22
CA THR A 231 9.79 -1.76 -0.57
C THR A 231 9.56 -3.14 0.05
N ALA A 232 8.58 -3.91 -0.48
CA ALA A 232 8.39 -5.30 -0.08
C ALA A 232 9.68 -6.13 -0.14
N TRP A 233 10.53 -5.89 -1.15
CA TRP A 233 11.84 -6.57 -1.30
C TRP A 233 12.80 -6.28 -0.16
N THR A 234 12.76 -5.08 0.41
CA THR A 234 13.59 -4.71 1.56
C THR A 234 13.27 -5.59 2.76
N PHE A 235 11.98 -5.74 3.07
CA PHE A 235 11.52 -6.51 4.24
C PHE A 235 11.47 -8.02 4.02
N ALA A 236 11.37 -8.47 2.77
CA ALA A 236 11.42 -9.89 2.42
C ALA A 236 12.84 -10.46 2.30
N HIS A 237 13.90 -9.64 2.47
CA HIS A 237 15.28 -10.10 2.34
C HIS A 237 15.65 -11.09 3.47
N GLU A 238 16.47 -12.07 3.15
CA GLU A 238 16.90 -13.11 4.09
C GLU A 238 17.64 -12.59 5.35
N ASP A 239 18.41 -11.50 5.20
CA ASP A 239 19.16 -10.86 6.29
C ASP A 239 18.28 -10.04 7.25
N VAL A 240 16.98 -9.89 6.98
CA VAL A 240 16.08 -9.10 7.84
C VAL A 240 15.78 -9.90 9.09
N GLN A 241 16.07 -9.29 10.25
CA GLN A 241 15.76 -9.83 11.55
C GLN A 241 14.32 -9.49 11.96
N GLU A 242 13.83 -10.15 13.01
CA GLU A 242 12.51 -9.86 13.57
C GLU A 242 12.42 -8.40 14.06
N PHE A 243 11.27 -7.74 13.80
CA PHE A 243 10.99 -6.38 14.24
C PHE A 243 9.52 -6.24 14.69
N ASP A 244 9.22 -5.18 15.44
CA ASP A 244 7.95 -5.11 16.15
C ASP A 244 6.75 -4.79 15.25
N LEU A 245 6.89 -3.84 14.31
CA LEU A 245 5.77 -3.36 13.50
C LEU A 245 6.15 -3.15 12.03
N LEU A 246 5.37 -3.72 11.11
CA LEU A 246 5.37 -3.33 9.70
C LEU A 246 4.13 -2.49 9.42
N VAL A 247 4.33 -1.26 8.98
CA VAL A 247 3.28 -0.40 8.43
C VAL A 247 3.24 -0.56 6.92
N ILE A 248 2.08 -0.88 6.38
CA ILE A 248 1.81 -0.92 4.94
C ILE A 248 0.87 0.23 4.62
N ASP A 249 1.41 1.32 4.08
CA ASP A 249 0.60 2.46 3.65
C ASP A 249 0.07 2.23 2.23
N GLU A 250 -1.11 2.73 1.93
CA GLU A 250 -1.89 2.44 0.74
C GLU A 250 -2.13 0.91 0.54
N ALA A 251 -2.50 0.23 1.63
CA ALA A 251 -2.73 -1.22 1.65
C ALA A 251 -3.89 -1.69 0.76
N GLY A 252 -4.75 -0.78 0.29
CA GLY A 252 -5.74 -1.01 -0.77
C GLY A 252 -5.11 -1.21 -2.16
N GLN A 253 -3.82 -0.91 -2.31
CA GLN A 253 -3.05 -1.11 -3.54
C GLN A 253 -1.85 -2.04 -3.36
N PHE A 254 -1.68 -2.67 -2.19
CA PHE A 254 -0.54 -3.51 -1.87
C PHE A 254 -0.96 -4.97 -1.85
N SER A 255 -0.49 -5.77 -2.82
CA SER A 255 -0.98 -7.13 -3.03
C SER A 255 -0.78 -8.04 -1.81
N LEU A 256 -1.66 -9.02 -1.66
CA LEU A 256 -1.59 -10.03 -0.61
C LEU A 256 -0.24 -10.76 -0.63
N ALA A 257 0.28 -11.10 -1.83
CA ALA A 257 1.60 -11.72 -1.96
C ALA A 257 2.73 -10.86 -1.38
N HIS A 258 2.74 -9.56 -1.70
CA HIS A 258 3.74 -8.64 -1.18
C HIS A 258 3.60 -8.46 0.32
N THR A 259 2.36 -8.39 0.82
CA THR A 259 2.05 -8.31 2.25
C THR A 259 2.61 -9.51 3.01
N LEU A 260 2.31 -10.73 2.56
CA LEU A 260 2.78 -11.95 3.20
C LEU A 260 4.32 -12.07 3.19
N ALA A 261 4.96 -11.67 2.09
CA ALA A 261 6.42 -11.69 2.00
C ALA A 261 7.07 -10.62 2.89
N ALA A 262 6.58 -9.39 2.88
CA ALA A 262 7.14 -8.30 3.67
C ALA A 262 6.88 -8.46 5.17
N ALA A 263 5.72 -9.00 5.55
CA ALA A 263 5.33 -9.25 6.94
C ALA A 263 6.02 -10.48 7.56
N ALA A 264 6.86 -11.18 6.81
CA ALA A 264 7.44 -12.45 7.27
C ALA A 264 8.19 -12.34 8.60
N MET A 265 8.88 -11.26 8.85
CA MET A 265 9.69 -11.00 10.05
C MET A 265 9.06 -9.95 10.97
N ALA A 266 7.91 -9.39 10.62
CA ALA A 266 7.18 -8.45 11.47
C ALA A 266 6.34 -9.19 12.51
N ARG A 267 6.43 -8.78 13.77
CA ARG A 267 5.54 -9.28 14.82
C ARG A 267 4.11 -8.83 14.62
N THR A 268 3.93 -7.55 14.34
CA THR A 268 2.63 -6.93 14.14
C THR A 268 2.59 -6.23 12.79
N VAL A 269 1.44 -6.21 12.13
CA VAL A 269 1.23 -5.50 10.86
C VAL A 269 0.13 -4.45 11.03
N LEU A 270 0.42 -3.23 10.59
CA LEU A 270 -0.56 -2.17 10.44
C LEU A 270 -0.85 -1.97 8.95
N LEU A 271 -2.09 -2.18 8.55
CA LEU A 271 -2.57 -1.91 7.19
C LEU A 271 -3.32 -0.57 7.18
N LEU A 272 -2.79 0.40 6.46
CA LEU A 272 -3.45 1.71 6.24
C LEU A 272 -3.85 1.79 4.78
N GLY A 273 -5.11 2.00 4.48
CA GLY A 273 -5.55 2.09 3.08
C GLY A 273 -7.05 2.27 2.93
N ASP A 274 -7.51 2.05 1.72
CA ASP A 274 -8.92 2.08 1.40
C ASP A 274 -9.22 1.04 0.31
N PRO A 275 -10.00 -0.01 0.62
CA PRO A 275 -10.34 -1.06 -0.34
C PRO A 275 -11.30 -0.60 -1.43
N GLN A 276 -11.97 0.55 -1.27
CA GLN A 276 -12.88 1.13 -2.26
C GLN A 276 -12.16 2.01 -3.30
N GLN A 277 -10.86 2.28 -3.11
CA GLN A 277 -10.05 2.96 -4.12
C GLN A 277 -9.60 1.99 -5.21
N LEU A 278 -9.18 2.55 -6.35
CA LEU A 278 -8.71 1.76 -7.49
C LEU A 278 -7.63 0.75 -7.07
N PRO A 279 -7.78 -0.52 -7.44
CA PRO A 279 -6.79 -1.53 -7.12
C PRO A 279 -5.49 -1.30 -7.90
N GLN A 280 -4.44 -1.98 -7.47
CA GLN A 280 -3.16 -1.98 -8.18
C GLN A 280 -3.32 -2.51 -9.60
N VAL A 281 -2.71 -1.81 -10.57
CA VAL A 281 -2.58 -2.33 -11.94
C VAL A 281 -1.62 -3.52 -11.94
N THR A 282 -2.11 -4.68 -12.38
CA THR A 282 -1.32 -5.92 -12.48
C THR A 282 -0.96 -6.21 -13.94
N LYS A 283 0.26 -6.72 -14.17
CA LYS A 283 0.72 -7.13 -15.51
C LYS A 283 0.16 -8.50 -15.96
N GLY A 284 -0.55 -9.19 -15.09
CA GLY A 284 -1.13 -10.50 -15.37
C GLY A 284 -2.17 -10.87 -14.33
N THR A 285 -2.99 -11.86 -14.64
CA THR A 285 -3.99 -12.42 -13.74
C THR A 285 -3.45 -13.66 -13.05
N HIS A 286 -3.67 -13.75 -11.76
CA HIS A 286 -3.43 -14.96 -10.98
C HIS A 286 -4.75 -15.73 -10.82
N PRO A 287 -4.73 -17.06 -10.89
CA PRO A 287 -5.94 -17.88 -10.73
C PRO A 287 -6.50 -17.86 -9.28
N GLN A 288 -5.79 -17.26 -8.35
CA GLN A 288 -6.13 -17.17 -6.94
C GLN A 288 -6.00 -15.73 -6.47
N PRO A 289 -6.60 -15.35 -5.32
CA PRO A 289 -6.69 -13.96 -4.84
C PRO A 289 -5.33 -13.35 -4.40
N ILE A 290 -4.23 -14.00 -4.71
CA ILE A 290 -2.88 -13.59 -4.31
C ILE A 290 -2.48 -12.21 -4.85
N GLY A 291 -3.10 -11.79 -5.96
CA GLY A 291 -2.93 -10.49 -6.57
C GLY A 291 -3.83 -9.40 -5.98
N GLU A 292 -4.85 -9.77 -5.22
CA GLU A 292 -5.72 -8.79 -4.54
C GLU A 292 -4.94 -7.97 -3.52
N ALA A 293 -5.43 -6.76 -3.24
CA ALA A 293 -4.87 -5.97 -2.17
C ALA A 293 -5.21 -6.57 -0.80
N ALA A 294 -4.24 -6.52 0.12
CA ALA A 294 -4.41 -7.14 1.45
C ALA A 294 -5.61 -6.58 2.22
N LEU A 295 -5.86 -5.28 2.10
CA LEU A 295 -6.99 -4.65 2.77
C LEU A 295 -8.32 -5.03 2.12
N SER A 296 -8.40 -5.12 0.78
CA SER A 296 -9.58 -5.60 0.06
C SER A 296 -9.86 -7.07 0.42
N TRP A 297 -8.81 -7.89 0.50
CA TRP A 297 -8.93 -9.27 0.96
C TRP A 297 -9.55 -9.38 2.37
N LEU A 298 -9.14 -8.51 3.32
CA LEU A 298 -9.68 -8.50 4.68
C LEU A 298 -11.10 -7.93 4.75
N ALA A 299 -11.41 -6.90 3.97
CA ALA A 299 -12.74 -6.31 3.91
C ALA A 299 -13.76 -7.30 3.32
N ALA A 300 -13.29 -8.24 2.48
CA ALA A 300 -14.14 -9.10 1.68
C ALA A 300 -15.04 -8.23 0.77
N ASP A 301 -16.34 -8.49 0.71
CA ASP A 301 -17.28 -7.71 -0.09
C ASP A 301 -17.98 -6.59 0.72
N GLU A 302 -17.49 -6.32 1.94
CA GLU A 302 -18.06 -5.28 2.79
C GLU A 302 -17.56 -3.89 2.37
N PRO A 303 -18.45 -2.89 2.22
CA PRO A 303 -18.07 -1.52 1.88
C PRO A 303 -17.28 -0.84 3.01
N VAL A 304 -17.53 -1.23 4.25
CA VAL A 304 -16.88 -0.72 5.45
C VAL A 304 -16.27 -1.87 6.24
N LEU A 305 -15.01 -1.70 6.64
CA LEU A 305 -14.29 -2.71 7.41
C LEU A 305 -14.99 -3.00 8.74
N ARG A 306 -15.20 -4.28 9.03
CA ARG A 306 -15.80 -4.73 10.28
C ARG A 306 -14.96 -4.32 11.49
N ALA A 307 -15.59 -3.88 12.55
CA ALA A 307 -14.95 -3.42 13.79
C ALA A 307 -14.08 -4.51 14.46
N ASP A 308 -14.39 -5.81 14.24
CA ASP A 308 -13.58 -6.91 14.74
C ASP A 308 -12.26 -7.13 13.96
N ARG A 309 -12.03 -6.43 12.85
CA ARG A 309 -10.84 -6.51 12.01
C ARG A 309 -10.01 -5.23 12.00
N GLY A 310 -10.59 -4.10 12.42
CA GLY A 310 -9.89 -2.83 12.42
C GLY A 310 -10.78 -1.62 12.61
N PHE A 311 -10.32 -0.51 12.09
CA PHE A 311 -10.95 0.79 12.22
C PHE A 311 -11.48 1.28 10.87
N PHE A 312 -12.59 2.00 10.89
CA PHE A 312 -13.05 2.83 9.80
C PHE A 312 -12.95 4.29 10.22
N LEU A 313 -12.20 5.10 9.45
CA LEU A 313 -12.13 6.54 9.66
C LEU A 313 -13.29 7.19 8.91
N ASP A 314 -14.30 7.60 9.64
CA ASP A 314 -15.60 8.01 9.12
C ASP A 314 -15.71 9.50 8.74
N THR A 315 -14.68 10.30 9.02
CA THR A 315 -14.74 11.76 8.82
C THR A 315 -13.72 12.24 7.80
N SER A 316 -14.19 12.78 6.67
CA SER A 316 -13.35 13.41 5.65
C SER A 316 -13.04 14.87 6.02
N TRP A 317 -11.75 15.22 6.01
CA TRP A 317 -11.22 16.57 6.16
C TRP A 317 -10.91 17.23 4.82
N ARG A 318 -11.28 16.57 3.71
CA ARG A 318 -10.95 16.99 2.35
C ARG A 318 -12.16 17.39 1.56
N MET A 319 -13.18 16.53 1.52
CA MET A 319 -14.34 16.69 0.64
C MET A 319 -15.39 17.58 1.30
N HIS A 320 -16.02 18.46 0.48
CA HIS A 320 -17.19 19.21 0.88
C HIS A 320 -18.34 18.25 1.26
N SER A 321 -19.20 18.63 2.22
CA SER A 321 -20.30 17.78 2.71
C SER A 321 -21.19 17.23 1.59
N ALA A 322 -21.61 18.09 0.66
CA ALA A 322 -22.44 17.70 -0.49
C ALA A 322 -21.79 16.64 -1.41
N LEU A 323 -20.47 16.64 -1.56
CA LEU A 323 -19.75 15.59 -2.29
C LEU A 323 -19.59 14.34 -1.44
N THR A 324 -19.31 14.52 -0.14
CA THR A 324 -19.11 13.42 0.79
C THR A 324 -20.36 12.56 0.92
N GLU A 325 -21.55 13.16 0.98
CA GLU A 325 -22.83 12.44 1.06
C GLU A 325 -23.00 11.47 -0.13
N ALA A 326 -22.76 11.95 -1.35
CA ALA A 326 -22.86 11.13 -2.55
C ALA A 326 -21.83 9.97 -2.54
N VAL A 327 -20.56 10.27 -2.23
CA VAL A 327 -19.48 9.27 -2.13
C VAL A 327 -19.75 8.27 -1.01
N SER A 328 -20.26 8.73 0.12
CA SER A 328 -20.64 7.91 1.27
C SER A 328 -21.69 6.86 0.89
N THR A 329 -22.75 7.32 0.24
CA THR A 329 -23.85 6.45 -0.23
C THR A 329 -23.36 5.43 -1.26
N LEU A 330 -22.51 5.84 -2.20
CA LEU A 330 -22.04 4.97 -3.29
C LEU A 330 -21.03 3.92 -2.83
N SER A 331 -20.16 4.26 -1.87
CA SER A 331 -18.95 3.44 -1.61
C SER A 331 -18.78 3.02 -0.15
N TYR A 332 -19.46 3.67 0.81
CA TYR A 332 -19.22 3.45 2.24
C TYR A 332 -20.50 3.24 3.05
N ALA A 333 -21.56 2.74 2.42
CA ALA A 333 -22.84 2.41 3.07
C ALA A 333 -23.48 3.57 3.88
N GLY A 334 -23.18 4.82 3.52
CA GLY A 334 -23.65 6.01 4.22
C GLY A 334 -22.86 6.37 5.49
N GLU A 335 -21.77 5.65 5.79
CA GLU A 335 -21.02 5.82 7.04
C GLU A 335 -19.93 6.90 7.00
N LEU A 336 -19.61 7.48 5.82
CA LEU A 336 -18.61 8.55 5.69
C LEU A 336 -19.27 9.92 5.82
N GLY A 337 -18.81 10.71 6.79
CA GLY A 337 -19.19 12.11 6.98
C GLY A 337 -18.11 13.10 6.52
N ALA A 338 -18.44 14.38 6.53
CA ALA A 338 -17.51 15.47 6.31
C ALA A 338 -17.26 16.27 7.59
N LYS A 339 -16.08 16.83 7.74
CA LYS A 339 -15.79 17.85 8.76
C LYS A 339 -16.28 19.21 8.25
N GLU A 340 -17.58 19.46 8.36
CA GLU A 340 -18.28 20.58 7.72
C GLU A 340 -17.69 21.95 8.04
N ASP A 341 -17.32 22.18 9.31
CA ASP A 341 -16.69 23.42 9.77
C ASP A 341 -15.35 23.72 9.07
N VAL A 342 -14.70 22.69 8.47
CA VAL A 342 -13.44 22.80 7.73
C VAL A 342 -13.65 22.71 6.23
N THR A 343 -14.54 21.81 5.79
CA THR A 343 -14.67 21.45 4.37
C THR A 343 -15.63 22.33 3.59
N ASP A 344 -16.69 22.84 4.24
CA ASP A 344 -17.76 23.58 3.54
C ASP A 344 -17.40 25.03 3.19
N ALA A 345 -16.26 25.49 3.72
CA ALA A 345 -15.64 26.73 3.24
C ALA A 345 -14.95 26.58 1.86
N ARG A 346 -14.78 25.37 1.34
CA ARG A 346 -14.15 25.09 0.04
C ARG A 346 -15.20 25.20 -1.06
N ARG A 347 -15.17 26.31 -1.77
CA ARG A 347 -16.13 26.62 -2.85
C ARG A 347 -15.40 27.06 -4.10
N LEU A 348 -15.99 26.76 -5.25
CA LEU A 348 -15.60 27.30 -6.53
C LEU A 348 -16.59 28.41 -6.89
N ASP A 349 -16.09 29.57 -7.25
CA ASP A 349 -16.96 30.73 -7.61
C ASP A 349 -17.86 30.38 -8.76
N GLY A 350 -19.17 30.62 -8.58
CA GLY A 350 -20.19 30.38 -9.60
C GLY A 350 -20.63 28.93 -9.78
N VAL A 351 -20.12 27.98 -8.95
CA VAL A 351 -20.51 26.58 -9.02
C VAL A 351 -20.99 26.12 -7.63
N GLU A 352 -22.22 25.61 -7.55
CA GLU A 352 -22.72 25.01 -6.32
C GLU A 352 -21.91 23.74 -5.98
N PRO A 353 -21.57 23.50 -4.70
CA PRO A 353 -20.89 22.28 -4.30
C PRO A 353 -21.74 21.03 -4.58
N GLY A 354 -21.11 19.95 -5.05
CA GLY A 354 -21.81 18.68 -5.30
C GLY A 354 -21.35 17.94 -6.54
N LEU A 355 -22.17 17.02 -7.00
CA LEU A 355 -21.97 16.28 -8.24
C LEU A 355 -22.66 17.00 -9.40
N HIS A 356 -21.91 17.30 -10.45
CA HIS A 356 -22.40 17.94 -11.65
C HIS A 356 -22.24 16.98 -12.84
N PRO A 357 -23.29 16.27 -13.26
CA PRO A 357 -23.21 15.37 -14.40
C PRO A 357 -23.02 16.16 -15.70
N TRP A 358 -21.99 15.81 -16.45
CA TRP A 358 -21.70 16.38 -17.77
C TRP A 358 -21.66 15.25 -18.79
N PRO A 359 -22.79 14.94 -19.44
CA PRO A 359 -22.85 13.85 -20.40
C PRO A 359 -22.08 14.21 -21.68
N VAL A 360 -21.09 13.40 -22.02
CA VAL A 360 -20.30 13.51 -23.25
C VAL A 360 -20.61 12.31 -24.15
N SER A 361 -21.04 12.56 -25.38
CA SER A 361 -21.30 11.50 -26.35
C SER A 361 -20.00 11.00 -26.96
N HIS A 362 -19.70 9.72 -26.78
CA HIS A 362 -18.55 9.06 -27.41
C HIS A 362 -18.91 7.62 -27.81
N THR A 363 -18.10 7.00 -28.68
CA THR A 363 -18.27 5.62 -29.11
C THR A 363 -16.93 4.88 -29.06
N GLY A 364 -16.92 3.74 -28.36
CA GLY A 364 -15.79 2.79 -28.37
C GLY A 364 -14.51 3.23 -27.67
N ASN A 365 -14.54 4.31 -26.87
CA ASN A 365 -13.39 4.79 -26.12
C ASN A 365 -13.07 3.82 -24.96
N ALA A 366 -11.87 3.26 -24.96
CA ALA A 366 -11.44 2.30 -23.93
C ALA A 366 -10.28 2.81 -23.06
N VAL A 367 -9.40 3.63 -23.64
CA VAL A 367 -8.15 4.06 -22.98
C VAL A 367 -7.99 5.58 -23.00
N SER A 368 -8.59 6.26 -23.98
CA SER A 368 -8.57 7.72 -24.12
C SER A 368 -9.88 8.20 -24.72
N SER A 369 -10.30 9.38 -24.33
CA SER A 369 -11.52 10.04 -24.83
C SER A 369 -11.20 11.48 -25.18
N PRO A 370 -10.90 11.79 -26.46
CA PRO A 370 -10.70 13.15 -26.92
C PRO A 370 -11.93 14.03 -26.69
N GLU A 371 -13.12 13.44 -26.77
CA GLU A 371 -14.40 14.11 -26.56
C GLU A 371 -14.56 14.58 -25.11
N GLU A 372 -14.21 13.73 -24.14
CA GLU A 372 -14.22 14.10 -22.72
C GLU A 372 -13.13 15.12 -22.38
N ALA A 373 -11.96 15.02 -23.04
CA ALA A 373 -10.89 15.99 -22.84
C ALA A 373 -11.20 17.37 -23.41
N ALA A 374 -12.13 17.47 -24.37
CA ALA A 374 -12.55 18.71 -25.00
C ALA A 374 -13.78 19.33 -24.33
N ALA A 375 -14.52 18.59 -23.52
CA ALA A 375 -15.70 19.05 -22.79
C ALA A 375 -15.34 19.78 -21.50
#